data_673e83fb03da3674b4c3da0873bedad4
#
_entry.id   673e83fb03da3674b4c3da0873bedad4
#
_cell.length_a   1.000
_cell.length_b   1.000
_cell.length_c   1.000
_cell.angle_alpha   90.00
_cell.angle_beta   90.00
_cell.angle_gamma   90.00
#
_symmetry.space_group_name_H-M   'P 1'
#
loop_
_entity.id
_entity.type
_entity.pdbx_description
1 polymer ?
#
loop_
_entity_poly.entity_id
_entity_poly.type
_entity_poly.pdbx_seq_one_letter_code
_entity_poly.pdbx_strand_id
1 'polypeptide(L)'
;MKTYLVTGCAGFIGSNFVHYMLEKYEDIRLINLDKLTYAGNLENLQDIEDDARHIFVQGDICDKALVTDLIAKYDPDYVINFAAESHVDRSIKNPEIFVESNVLGTVNLLQCCKDAWYDAAAKIWKEGKKYLQVSTDEVYGALGAEGYFMETTPLCPHSPYSASKASADMFVKAFHDTYGMPMNITRCSNNYGPYQFPEKLIPLLINNAKQHKTLPVYGDGMQIRDWLYVMDHCKAIDMVANGGKDGEVYNVGGHNERPNIFIVKTVIAQLHDRLKDEGISEELITHVADRLGHDRRYGIDPTKIKEDLGWYPETPFEKGIVLTIDWYLAHPDWMAHVTSGDYQKYYEQMYKNK
;
A
#
# COMPACT_ATOMS: atom_id res chain seq x y z
N MET A 1 -15.31 17.77 14.47
CA MET A 1 -13.97 17.50 13.85
C MET A 1 -13.57 16.07 14.16
N LYS A 2 -13.36 15.22 13.14
CA LYS A 2 -12.85 13.85 13.30
C LYS A 2 -11.32 13.84 13.29
N THR A 3 -10.73 13.04 14.17
CA THR A 3 -9.27 12.89 14.26
C THR A 3 -8.83 11.50 13.79
N TYR A 4 -7.86 11.44 12.90
CA TYR A 4 -7.31 10.20 12.35
C TYR A 4 -5.83 10.09 12.75
N LEU A 5 -5.41 8.94 13.26
CA LEU A 5 -4.01 8.56 13.34
C LEU A 5 -3.68 7.71 12.12
N VAL A 6 -2.87 8.26 11.20
CA VAL A 6 -2.48 7.61 9.95
C VAL A 6 -1.01 7.19 10.07
N THR A 7 -0.73 5.90 10.04
CA THR A 7 0.64 5.39 10.11
C THR A 7 1.15 5.04 8.72
N GLY A 8 2.45 5.17 8.45
CA GLY A 8 3.01 4.96 7.11
C GLY A 8 2.60 6.07 6.12
N CYS A 9 2.33 7.25 6.63
CA CYS A 9 1.80 8.40 5.90
C CYS A 9 2.76 9.01 4.87
N ALA A 10 4.07 8.83 5.03
CA ALA A 10 5.09 9.31 4.08
C ALA A 10 5.42 8.29 2.98
N GLY A 11 4.81 7.10 3.03
CA GLY A 11 4.88 6.07 1.98
C GLY A 11 3.92 6.35 0.82
N PHE A 12 3.94 5.49 -0.20
CA PHE A 12 3.16 5.63 -1.44
C PHE A 12 1.65 5.78 -1.20
N ILE A 13 1.00 4.76 -0.63
CA ILE A 13 -0.47 4.77 -0.46
C ILE A 13 -0.86 5.74 0.65
N GLY A 14 -0.08 5.78 1.75
CA GLY A 14 -0.36 6.65 2.90
C GLY A 14 -0.35 8.13 2.53
N SER A 15 0.63 8.60 1.73
CA SER A 15 0.68 10.00 1.29
C SER A 15 -0.50 10.37 0.39
N ASN A 16 -0.83 9.53 -0.59
CA ASN A 16 -2.02 9.73 -1.43
C ASN A 16 -3.32 9.78 -0.58
N PHE A 17 -3.41 8.93 0.46
CA PHE A 17 -4.55 8.96 1.37
C PHE A 17 -4.62 10.25 2.17
N VAL A 18 -3.49 10.74 2.68
CA VAL A 18 -3.43 12.03 3.41
C VAL A 18 -3.91 13.17 2.51
N HIS A 19 -3.39 13.27 1.27
CA HIS A 19 -3.83 14.28 0.29
C HIS A 19 -5.33 14.16 0.01
N TYR A 20 -5.82 12.96 -0.30
CA TYR A 20 -7.23 12.70 -0.55
C TYR A 20 -8.12 13.15 0.60
N MET A 21 -7.74 12.87 1.85
CA MET A 21 -8.52 13.25 3.03
C MET A 21 -8.55 14.76 3.24
N LEU A 22 -7.42 15.45 3.06
CA LEU A 22 -7.35 16.92 3.18
C LEU A 22 -8.10 17.64 2.06
N GLU A 23 -8.12 17.07 0.85
CA GLU A 23 -8.92 17.62 -0.27
C GLU A 23 -10.43 17.42 -0.04
N LYS A 24 -10.81 16.27 0.50
CA LYS A 24 -12.23 15.89 0.65
C LYS A 24 -12.92 16.53 1.85
N TYR A 25 -12.20 16.70 2.97
CA TYR A 25 -12.79 17.08 4.24
C TYR A 25 -12.17 18.38 4.80
N GLU A 26 -13.00 19.34 5.17
CA GLU A 26 -12.55 20.58 5.83
C GLU A 26 -12.41 20.43 7.34
N ASP A 27 -13.26 19.62 7.99
CA ASP A 27 -13.33 19.45 9.45
C ASP A 27 -12.73 18.11 9.93
N ILE A 28 -11.44 17.92 9.64
CA ILE A 28 -10.66 16.76 10.10
C ILE A 28 -9.32 17.19 10.69
N ARG A 29 -8.68 16.27 11.43
CA ARG A 29 -7.29 16.34 11.86
C ARG A 29 -6.61 15.03 11.53
N LEU A 30 -5.44 15.12 10.90
CA LEU A 30 -4.60 13.96 10.56
C LEU A 30 -3.32 14.00 11.41
N ILE A 31 -3.15 13.01 12.27
CA ILE A 31 -1.90 12.76 13.00
C ILE A 31 -1.14 11.73 12.17
N ASN A 32 -0.09 12.16 11.50
CA ASN A 32 0.61 11.41 10.49
C ASN A 32 1.93 10.85 11.06
N LEU A 33 1.94 9.57 11.40
CA LEU A 33 3.09 8.86 12.00
C LEU A 33 3.84 8.06 10.94
N ASP A 34 5.14 8.33 10.78
CA ASP A 34 6.00 7.56 9.88
C ASP A 34 7.41 7.41 10.48
N LYS A 35 8.00 6.24 10.32
CA LYS A 35 9.37 5.94 10.76
C LYS A 35 10.43 6.55 9.83
N LEU A 36 10.03 6.88 8.58
CA LEU A 36 10.92 7.33 7.49
C LEU A 36 12.00 6.28 7.19
N THR A 37 11.56 5.04 6.93
CA THR A 37 12.44 4.01 6.37
C THR A 37 12.70 4.28 4.89
N TYR A 38 13.30 3.35 4.18
CA TYR A 38 13.75 3.53 2.79
C TYR A 38 12.66 4.00 1.79
N ALA A 39 11.39 3.68 2.04
CA ALA A 39 10.26 4.05 1.18
C ALA A 39 9.40 5.19 1.74
N GLY A 40 9.69 5.66 2.96
CA GLY A 40 9.07 6.84 3.55
C GLY A 40 9.82 8.10 3.12
N ASN A 41 9.13 9.04 2.47
CA ASN A 41 9.74 10.26 1.96
C ASN A 41 8.88 11.48 2.31
N LEU A 42 9.44 12.44 3.05
CA LEU A 42 8.74 13.68 3.42
C LEU A 42 8.38 14.56 2.22
N GLU A 43 9.10 14.45 1.10
CA GLU A 43 8.72 15.16 -0.12
C GLU A 43 7.32 14.76 -0.63
N ASN A 44 6.84 13.58 -0.24
CA ASN A 44 5.47 13.14 -0.55
C ASN A 44 4.39 13.96 0.19
N LEU A 45 4.77 14.74 1.20
CA LEU A 45 3.87 15.54 2.04
C LEU A 45 4.24 17.03 2.04
N GLN A 46 5.21 17.44 1.21
CA GLN A 46 5.79 18.77 1.25
C GLN A 46 4.77 19.87 0.92
N ASP A 47 3.88 19.61 -0.02
CA ASP A 47 2.84 20.56 -0.47
C ASP A 47 1.72 20.79 0.56
N ILE A 48 1.67 19.98 1.62
CA ILE A 48 0.71 20.07 2.72
C ILE A 48 1.36 20.34 4.07
N GLU A 49 2.66 20.61 4.14
CA GLU A 49 3.37 20.79 5.41
C GLU A 49 2.83 21.93 6.26
N ASP A 50 2.32 22.99 5.62
CA ASP A 50 1.73 24.18 6.26
C ASP A 50 0.22 24.03 6.55
N ASP A 51 -0.43 22.91 6.19
CA ASP A 51 -1.85 22.69 6.49
C ASP A 51 -2.06 22.42 7.98
N ALA A 52 -2.78 23.29 8.67
CA ALA A 52 -3.02 23.20 10.12
C ALA A 52 -3.74 21.91 10.56
N ARG A 53 -4.35 21.18 9.62
CA ARG A 53 -5.01 19.88 9.86
C ARG A 53 -4.01 18.72 9.81
N HIS A 54 -2.83 18.92 9.24
CA HIS A 54 -1.74 17.96 9.10
C HIS A 54 -0.74 18.12 10.23
N ILE A 55 -0.54 17.07 11.05
CA ILE A 55 0.46 17.03 12.11
C ILE A 55 1.37 15.83 11.84
N PHE A 56 2.59 16.10 11.41
CA PHE A 56 3.57 15.04 11.18
C PHE A 56 4.32 14.68 12.48
N VAL A 57 4.51 13.38 12.69
CA VAL A 57 5.31 12.82 13.80
C VAL A 57 6.24 11.77 13.22
N GLN A 58 7.54 11.96 13.38
CA GLN A 58 8.50 10.90 13.05
C GLN A 58 8.58 9.89 14.18
N GLY A 59 8.31 8.61 13.89
CA GLY A 59 8.39 7.56 14.89
C GLY A 59 7.95 6.20 14.40
N ASP A 60 8.22 5.18 15.22
CA ASP A 60 7.97 3.78 14.92
C ASP A 60 6.66 3.32 15.58
N ILE A 61 5.83 2.59 14.82
CA ILE A 61 4.63 1.95 15.38
C ILE A 61 4.97 0.87 16.43
N CYS A 62 6.19 0.38 16.47
CA CYS A 62 6.70 -0.52 17.51
C CYS A 62 7.03 0.20 18.83
N ASP A 63 7.17 1.52 18.83
CA ASP A 63 7.39 2.31 20.03
C ASP A 63 6.08 2.49 20.81
N LYS A 64 5.91 1.63 21.84
CA LYS A 64 4.69 1.62 22.65
C LYS A 64 4.47 2.94 23.37
N ALA A 65 5.52 3.56 23.88
CA ALA A 65 5.42 4.82 24.63
C ALA A 65 4.92 5.94 23.72
N LEU A 66 5.55 6.10 22.55
CA LEU A 66 5.16 7.09 21.54
C LEU A 66 3.70 6.90 21.10
N VAL A 67 3.31 5.67 20.71
CA VAL A 67 1.93 5.39 20.25
C VAL A 67 0.91 5.66 21.35
N THR A 68 1.21 5.28 22.59
CA THR A 68 0.34 5.56 23.76
C THR A 68 0.17 7.06 23.95
N ASP A 69 1.25 7.83 23.91
CA ASP A 69 1.23 9.28 24.08
C ASP A 69 0.44 9.97 22.94
N LEU A 70 0.61 9.52 21.69
CA LEU A 70 -0.16 10.07 20.58
C LEU A 70 -1.66 9.80 20.72
N ILE A 71 -2.07 8.57 21.09
CA ILE A 71 -3.47 8.24 21.31
C ILE A 71 -4.04 9.02 22.49
N ALA A 72 -3.30 9.14 23.59
CA ALA A 72 -3.75 9.90 24.76
C ALA A 72 -3.88 11.41 24.48
N LYS A 73 -2.93 11.98 23.73
CA LYS A 73 -2.88 13.42 23.41
C LYS A 73 -3.97 13.85 22.43
N TYR A 74 -4.21 13.06 21.41
CA TYR A 74 -5.06 13.45 20.28
C TYR A 74 -6.41 12.74 20.27
N ASP A 75 -6.60 11.70 21.05
CA ASP A 75 -7.81 10.85 21.17
C ASP A 75 -8.42 10.52 19.79
N PRO A 76 -7.63 9.91 18.85
CA PRO A 76 -8.10 9.71 17.50
C PRO A 76 -9.38 8.88 17.44
N ASP A 77 -10.28 9.23 16.53
CA ASP A 77 -11.49 8.47 16.25
C ASP A 77 -11.17 7.24 15.38
N TYR A 78 -10.19 7.41 14.50
CA TYR A 78 -9.74 6.35 13.60
C TYR A 78 -8.24 6.15 13.68
N VAL A 79 -7.81 4.90 13.69
CA VAL A 79 -6.41 4.52 13.43
C VAL A 79 -6.37 3.78 12.11
N ILE A 80 -5.69 4.35 11.11
CA ILE A 80 -5.54 3.76 9.77
C ILE A 80 -4.09 3.32 9.61
N ASN A 81 -3.86 2.01 9.59
CA ASN A 81 -2.51 1.45 9.57
C ASN A 81 -2.05 1.11 8.14
N PHE A 82 -1.26 2.02 7.54
CA PHE A 82 -0.51 1.75 6.31
C PHE A 82 0.93 1.30 6.58
N ALA A 83 1.46 1.55 7.78
CA ALA A 83 2.86 1.26 8.09
C ALA A 83 3.16 -0.22 7.90
N ALA A 84 4.08 -0.51 6.99
CA ALA A 84 4.52 -1.87 6.70
C ALA A 84 5.83 -1.86 5.89
N GLU A 85 6.67 -2.85 6.12
CA GLU A 85 7.63 -3.30 5.13
C GLU A 85 6.88 -4.03 4.01
N SER A 86 7.12 -3.69 2.71
CA SER A 86 6.20 -4.08 1.63
C SER A 86 6.86 -4.67 0.38
N HIS A 87 8.18 -4.88 0.36
CA HIS A 87 8.86 -5.40 -0.82
C HIS A 87 9.21 -6.87 -0.70
N VAL A 88 8.63 -7.72 -1.56
CA VAL A 88 8.80 -9.19 -1.49
C VAL A 88 10.27 -9.60 -1.55
N ASP A 89 11.09 -9.04 -2.49
CA ASP A 89 12.50 -9.41 -2.60
C ASP A 89 13.32 -9.03 -1.35
N ARG A 90 12.96 -7.93 -0.67
CA ARG A 90 13.56 -7.56 0.61
C ARG A 90 13.16 -8.55 1.70
N SER A 91 11.91 -9.03 1.70
CA SER A 91 11.44 -10.01 2.69
C SER A 91 12.14 -11.37 2.56
N ILE A 92 12.51 -11.76 1.35
CA ILE A 92 13.28 -13.00 1.11
C ILE A 92 14.69 -12.87 1.67
N LYS A 93 15.29 -11.67 1.60
CA LYS A 93 16.65 -11.41 2.10
C LYS A 93 16.71 -11.19 3.62
N ASN A 94 15.73 -10.48 4.17
CA ASN A 94 15.66 -10.12 5.58
C ASN A 94 14.20 -10.21 6.09
N PRO A 95 13.70 -11.41 6.42
CA PRO A 95 12.33 -11.61 6.86
C PRO A 95 12.05 -11.03 8.26
N GLU A 96 13.05 -10.89 9.13
CA GLU A 96 12.88 -10.48 10.52
C GLU A 96 12.28 -9.07 10.62
N ILE A 97 12.74 -8.13 9.80
CA ILE A 97 12.21 -6.75 9.79
C ILE A 97 10.73 -6.69 9.42
N PHE A 98 10.25 -7.66 8.60
CA PHE A 98 8.83 -7.78 8.26
C PHE A 98 7.99 -8.29 9.44
N VAL A 99 8.54 -9.18 10.25
CA VAL A 99 7.88 -9.63 11.50
C VAL A 99 7.84 -8.46 12.48
N GLU A 100 8.94 -7.75 12.67
CA GLU A 100 9.00 -6.61 13.57
C GLU A 100 8.01 -5.53 13.15
N SER A 101 8.09 -4.99 11.94
CA SER A 101 7.24 -3.89 11.50
C SER A 101 5.79 -4.32 11.31
N ASN A 102 5.53 -5.41 10.57
CA ASN A 102 4.18 -5.74 10.13
C ASN A 102 3.38 -6.48 11.20
N VAL A 103 4.04 -7.30 12.02
CA VAL A 103 3.34 -8.10 13.05
C VAL A 103 3.41 -7.41 14.41
N LEU A 104 4.62 -7.20 14.96
CA LEU A 104 4.77 -6.59 16.28
C LEU A 104 4.25 -5.16 16.31
N GLY A 105 4.54 -4.37 15.26
CA GLY A 105 4.00 -3.01 15.14
C GLY A 105 2.48 -2.97 15.11
N THR A 106 1.85 -3.88 14.35
CA THR A 106 0.36 -4.00 14.34
C THR A 106 -0.18 -4.38 15.70
N VAL A 107 0.42 -5.38 16.36
CA VAL A 107 -0.01 -5.80 17.73
C VAL A 107 0.15 -4.66 18.73
N ASN A 108 1.23 -3.88 18.63
CA ASN A 108 1.43 -2.72 19.49
C ASN A 108 0.34 -1.66 19.28
N LEU A 109 0.01 -1.32 18.02
CA LEU A 109 -1.09 -0.38 17.72
C LEU A 109 -2.42 -0.88 18.27
N LEU A 110 -2.77 -2.15 18.05
CA LEU A 110 -4.00 -2.77 18.54
C LEU A 110 -4.07 -2.71 20.07
N GLN A 111 -2.97 -3.02 20.76
CA GLN A 111 -2.92 -3.00 22.22
C GLN A 111 -3.06 -1.57 22.76
N CYS A 112 -2.37 -0.58 22.18
CA CYS A 112 -2.49 0.82 22.58
C CYS A 112 -3.91 1.36 22.34
N CYS A 113 -4.55 1.02 21.21
CA CYS A 113 -5.95 1.36 20.95
C CYS A 113 -6.88 0.71 22.00
N LYS A 114 -6.68 -0.57 22.32
CA LYS A 114 -7.47 -1.26 23.31
C LYS A 114 -7.30 -0.63 24.69
N ASP A 115 -6.08 -0.33 25.13
CA ASP A 115 -5.81 0.27 26.41
C ASP A 115 -6.46 1.67 26.56
N ALA A 116 -6.60 2.40 25.45
CA ALA A 116 -7.18 3.74 25.42
C ALA A 116 -8.72 3.76 25.25
N TRP A 117 -9.28 2.80 24.50
CA TRP A 117 -10.68 2.85 24.05
C TRP A 117 -11.59 1.82 24.69
N TYR A 118 -11.04 0.76 25.35
CA TYR A 118 -11.83 -0.33 25.92
C TYR A 118 -11.94 -0.19 27.44
N ASP A 119 -13.17 -0.11 27.94
CA ASP A 119 -13.45 -0.23 29.37
C ASP A 119 -13.56 -1.73 29.75
N ALA A 120 -12.51 -2.25 30.38
CA ALA A 120 -12.45 -3.66 30.75
C ALA A 120 -13.47 -4.07 31.85
N ALA A 121 -13.89 -3.13 32.69
CA ALA A 121 -14.87 -3.40 33.75
C ALA A 121 -16.29 -3.48 33.17
N ALA A 122 -16.64 -2.56 32.29
CA ALA A 122 -17.93 -2.54 31.61
C ALA A 122 -17.97 -3.45 30.37
N LYS A 123 -16.81 -3.87 29.86
CA LYS A 123 -16.64 -4.61 28.58
C LYS A 123 -17.22 -3.89 27.37
N ILE A 124 -17.04 -2.59 27.31
CA ILE A 124 -17.53 -1.74 26.23
C ILE A 124 -16.39 -0.94 25.60
N TRP A 125 -16.52 -0.68 24.32
CA TRP A 125 -15.63 0.22 23.57
C TRP A 125 -16.19 1.64 23.58
N LYS A 126 -15.31 2.64 23.56
CA LYS A 126 -15.71 4.02 23.33
C LYS A 126 -16.39 4.13 21.96
N GLU A 127 -17.54 4.80 21.93
CA GLU A 127 -18.30 5.01 20.70
C GLU A 127 -17.51 5.86 19.70
N GLY A 128 -17.67 5.57 18.40
CA GLY A 128 -17.04 6.32 17.29
C GLY A 128 -15.56 6.01 17.08
N LYS A 129 -14.97 5.06 17.81
CA LYS A 129 -13.58 4.63 17.62
C LYS A 129 -13.50 3.43 16.70
N LYS A 130 -12.53 3.41 15.77
CA LYS A 130 -12.31 2.29 14.85
C LYS A 130 -10.86 2.15 14.45
N TYR A 131 -10.40 0.90 14.33
CA TYR A 131 -9.11 0.54 13.76
C TYR A 131 -9.29 -0.01 12.33
N LEU A 132 -8.48 0.43 11.38
CA LEU A 132 -8.46 -0.09 10.03
C LEU A 132 -7.06 -0.56 9.64
N GLN A 133 -6.94 -1.82 9.25
CA GLN A 133 -5.73 -2.43 8.73
C GLN A 133 -5.73 -2.41 7.21
N VAL A 134 -4.75 -1.77 6.60
CA VAL A 134 -4.52 -1.88 5.16
C VAL A 134 -3.64 -3.10 4.89
N SER A 135 -4.19 -4.08 4.18
CA SER A 135 -3.55 -5.35 3.84
C SER A 135 -3.48 -5.55 2.32
N THR A 136 -3.20 -6.75 1.87
CA THR A 136 -2.93 -7.11 0.46
C THR A 136 -3.65 -8.40 0.09
N ASP A 137 -3.95 -8.58 -1.18
CA ASP A 137 -4.45 -9.83 -1.76
C ASP A 137 -3.41 -10.97 -1.74
N GLU A 138 -2.13 -10.65 -1.63
CA GLU A 138 -1.05 -11.65 -1.53
C GLU A 138 -1.19 -12.58 -0.31
N VAL A 139 -1.99 -12.20 0.69
CA VAL A 139 -2.27 -13.06 1.87
C VAL A 139 -3.08 -14.30 1.51
N TYR A 140 -3.79 -14.30 0.38
CA TYR A 140 -4.60 -15.45 -0.08
C TYR A 140 -3.76 -16.52 -0.77
N GLY A 141 -2.56 -16.21 -1.24
CA GLY A 141 -1.73 -17.10 -2.04
C GLY A 141 -2.01 -16.99 -3.54
N ALA A 142 -1.77 -18.05 -4.30
CA ALA A 142 -1.90 -18.07 -5.75
C ALA A 142 -3.26 -18.57 -6.22
N LEU A 143 -3.83 -17.93 -7.24
CA LEU A 143 -4.96 -18.45 -8.00
C LEU A 143 -4.51 -19.36 -9.16
N GLY A 144 -5.40 -20.29 -9.54
CA GLY A 144 -5.32 -20.97 -10.82
C GLY A 144 -5.67 -20.04 -11.99
N ALA A 145 -5.99 -20.66 -13.14
CA ALA A 145 -6.34 -19.91 -14.36
C ALA A 145 -7.66 -19.13 -14.22
N GLU A 146 -8.56 -19.60 -13.38
CA GLU A 146 -9.91 -19.06 -13.21
C GLU A 146 -10.22 -18.78 -11.74
N GLY A 147 -11.33 -18.06 -11.49
CA GLY A 147 -11.82 -17.71 -10.17
C GLY A 147 -11.22 -16.45 -9.60
N TYR A 148 -11.70 -16.05 -8.41
CA TYR A 148 -11.28 -14.87 -7.66
C TYR A 148 -11.20 -15.22 -6.18
N PHE A 149 -10.32 -14.54 -5.46
CA PHE A 149 -10.31 -14.57 -4.00
C PHE A 149 -11.50 -13.78 -3.44
N MET A 150 -12.24 -14.43 -2.58
CA MET A 150 -13.30 -13.82 -1.76
C MET A 150 -12.75 -13.53 -0.37
N GLU A 151 -13.40 -12.66 0.41
CA GLU A 151 -13.00 -12.38 1.80
C GLU A 151 -13.04 -13.63 2.70
N THR A 152 -13.81 -14.63 2.31
CA THR A 152 -13.92 -15.95 2.98
C THR A 152 -12.84 -16.95 2.55
N THR A 153 -12.03 -16.63 1.54
CA THR A 153 -10.94 -17.49 1.08
C THR A 153 -9.91 -17.66 2.20
N PRO A 154 -9.49 -18.89 2.54
CA PRO A 154 -8.44 -19.13 3.53
C PRO A 154 -7.13 -18.44 3.15
N LEU A 155 -6.41 -17.93 4.15
CA LEU A 155 -5.10 -17.31 3.95
C LEU A 155 -4.05 -18.41 3.72
N CYS A 156 -3.28 -18.28 2.63
CA CYS A 156 -2.23 -19.22 2.23
C CYS A 156 -1.03 -18.47 1.60
N PRO A 157 -0.34 -17.60 2.35
CA PRO A 157 0.72 -16.75 1.83
C PRO A 157 1.96 -17.56 1.43
N HIS A 158 2.65 -17.16 0.32
CA HIS A 158 3.81 -17.87 -0.22
C HIS A 158 5.14 -17.11 -0.08
N SER A 159 5.13 -15.88 0.45
CA SER A 159 6.34 -15.10 0.71
C SER A 159 6.42 -14.66 2.16
N PRO A 160 7.63 -14.33 2.69
CA PRO A 160 7.75 -13.77 4.05
C PRO A 160 6.97 -12.46 4.22
N TYR A 161 6.90 -11.61 3.18
CA TYR A 161 6.05 -10.42 3.17
C TYR A 161 4.58 -10.79 3.35
N SER A 162 4.03 -11.61 2.46
CA SER A 162 2.61 -11.98 2.53
C SER A 162 2.27 -12.73 3.82
N ALA A 163 3.20 -13.57 4.34
CA ALA A 163 3.04 -14.23 5.62
C ALA A 163 2.97 -13.22 6.79
N SER A 164 3.80 -12.18 6.79
CA SER A 164 3.76 -11.12 7.81
C SER A 164 2.46 -10.33 7.76
N LYS A 165 1.94 -10.02 6.56
CA LYS A 165 0.65 -9.34 6.39
C LYS A 165 -0.52 -10.22 6.81
N ALA A 166 -0.52 -11.51 6.44
CA ALA A 166 -1.52 -12.47 6.90
C ALA A 166 -1.52 -12.61 8.44
N SER A 167 -0.33 -12.64 9.06
CA SER A 167 -0.22 -12.67 10.51
C SER A 167 -0.78 -11.40 11.16
N ALA A 168 -0.53 -10.23 10.59
CA ALA A 168 -1.13 -8.97 11.04
C ALA A 168 -2.67 -9.02 10.95
N ASP A 169 -3.23 -9.47 9.82
CA ASP A 169 -4.68 -9.65 9.63
C ASP A 169 -5.29 -10.58 10.69
N MET A 170 -4.59 -11.70 10.99
CA MET A 170 -5.03 -12.65 12.02
C MET A 170 -5.07 -12.02 13.41
N PHE A 171 -4.08 -11.18 13.78
CA PHE A 171 -4.10 -10.46 15.06
C PHE A 171 -5.24 -9.43 15.11
N VAL A 172 -5.44 -8.66 14.03
CA VAL A 172 -6.56 -7.70 13.95
C VAL A 172 -7.89 -8.42 14.14
N LYS A 173 -8.10 -9.54 13.44
CA LYS A 173 -9.31 -10.36 13.57
C LYS A 173 -9.44 -10.95 14.99
N ALA A 174 -8.36 -11.45 15.57
CA ALA A 174 -8.35 -12.00 16.93
C ALA A 174 -8.73 -10.95 18.00
N PHE A 175 -8.32 -9.68 17.84
CA PHE A 175 -8.72 -8.60 18.74
C PHE A 175 -10.22 -8.33 18.63
N HIS A 176 -10.81 -8.40 17.45
CA HIS A 176 -12.26 -8.33 17.28
C HIS A 176 -12.95 -9.52 17.94
N ASP A 177 -12.56 -10.74 17.64
CA ASP A 177 -13.21 -11.96 18.12
C ASP A 177 -13.08 -12.13 19.63
N THR A 178 -11.97 -11.66 20.23
CA THR A 178 -11.71 -11.78 21.66
C THR A 178 -12.31 -10.65 22.48
N TYR A 179 -12.22 -9.42 21.98
CA TYR A 179 -12.58 -8.23 22.77
C TYR A 179 -13.73 -7.42 22.16
N GLY A 180 -14.24 -7.80 20.97
CA GLY A 180 -15.25 -7.02 20.25
C GLY A 180 -14.69 -5.70 19.68
N MET A 181 -13.38 -5.61 19.39
CA MET A 181 -12.75 -4.38 18.90
C MET A 181 -13.40 -3.91 17.61
N PRO A 182 -13.88 -2.65 17.53
CA PRO A 182 -14.35 -2.07 16.29
C PRO A 182 -13.19 -1.96 15.29
N MET A 183 -13.20 -2.79 14.23
CA MET A 183 -12.13 -2.81 13.25
C MET A 183 -12.63 -3.21 11.87
N ASN A 184 -11.85 -2.85 10.84
CA ASN A 184 -11.94 -3.41 9.50
C ASN A 184 -10.55 -3.78 8.97
N ILE A 185 -10.53 -4.67 7.97
CA ILE A 185 -9.35 -4.99 7.18
C ILE A 185 -9.71 -4.72 5.72
N THR A 186 -8.86 -4.01 4.99
CA THR A 186 -8.94 -3.94 3.52
C THR A 186 -7.82 -4.76 2.91
N ARG A 187 -8.14 -5.62 1.92
CA ARG A 187 -7.15 -6.36 1.13
C ARG A 187 -7.19 -5.85 -0.30
N CYS A 188 -6.15 -5.14 -0.69
CA CYS A 188 -6.11 -4.51 -2.00
C CYS A 188 -5.29 -5.32 -3.01
N SER A 189 -5.64 -5.18 -4.29
CA SER A 189 -4.83 -5.60 -5.41
C SER A 189 -3.63 -4.66 -5.66
N ASN A 190 -2.84 -4.91 -6.71
CA ASN A 190 -1.62 -4.16 -6.99
C ASN A 190 -1.90 -2.68 -7.26
N ASN A 191 -1.45 -1.81 -6.36
CA ASN A 191 -1.60 -0.38 -6.51
C ASN A 191 -0.56 0.24 -7.46
N TYR A 192 -0.97 1.29 -8.18
CA TYR A 192 -0.08 2.14 -8.98
C TYR A 192 -0.57 3.58 -8.97
N GLY A 193 0.34 4.54 -9.17
CA GLY A 193 0.03 5.97 -9.14
C GLY A 193 1.19 6.84 -8.70
N PRO A 194 0.94 8.13 -8.40
CA PRO A 194 1.91 9.08 -7.85
C PRO A 194 2.62 8.58 -6.59
N TYR A 195 3.86 9.01 -6.37
CA TYR A 195 4.68 8.73 -5.18
C TYR A 195 5.07 7.26 -4.96
N GLN A 196 4.79 6.34 -5.90
CA GLN A 196 5.22 4.96 -5.76
C GLN A 196 6.74 4.83 -5.91
N PHE A 197 7.38 4.22 -4.91
CA PHE A 197 8.84 4.08 -4.86
C PHE A 197 9.37 3.24 -6.03
N PRO A 198 10.47 3.65 -6.71
CA PRO A 198 10.93 3.09 -7.98
C PRO A 198 11.56 1.68 -7.91
N GLU A 199 11.44 0.97 -6.80
CA GLU A 199 11.66 -0.48 -6.74
C GLU A 199 10.45 -1.29 -7.26
N LYS A 200 9.28 -0.65 -7.40
CA LYS A 200 8.06 -1.26 -7.93
C LYS A 200 8.02 -1.14 -9.46
N LEU A 201 7.30 -2.05 -10.10
CA LEU A 201 7.37 -2.27 -11.55
C LEU A 201 7.20 -0.97 -12.37
N ILE A 202 6.07 -0.29 -12.24
CA ILE A 202 5.75 0.87 -13.11
C ILE A 202 6.77 2.00 -12.96
N PRO A 203 7.07 2.54 -11.75
CA PRO A 203 8.05 3.61 -11.64
C PRO A 203 9.48 3.18 -11.99
N LEU A 204 9.85 1.91 -11.75
CA LEU A 204 11.12 1.34 -12.20
C LEU A 204 11.26 1.41 -13.74
N LEU A 205 10.20 0.97 -14.44
CA LEU A 205 10.17 1.00 -15.90
C LEU A 205 10.30 2.44 -16.43
N ILE A 206 9.56 3.39 -15.84
CA ILE A 206 9.61 4.81 -16.25
C ILE A 206 11.03 5.37 -16.05
N ASN A 207 11.63 5.15 -14.87
CA ASN A 207 12.97 5.64 -14.56
C ASN A 207 14.04 5.05 -15.48
N ASN A 208 13.98 3.73 -15.72
CA ASN A 208 14.96 3.04 -16.56
C ASN A 208 14.80 3.40 -18.05
N ALA A 209 13.57 3.43 -18.57
CA ALA A 209 13.32 3.76 -19.97
C ALA A 209 13.82 5.16 -20.33
N LYS A 210 13.56 6.16 -19.47
CA LYS A 210 14.09 7.54 -19.64
C LYS A 210 15.62 7.62 -19.68
N GLN A 211 16.31 6.63 -19.13
CA GLN A 211 17.78 6.55 -19.10
C GLN A 211 18.32 5.53 -20.11
N HIS A 212 17.50 5.00 -20.98
CA HIS A 212 17.83 3.91 -21.95
C HIS A 212 18.49 2.70 -21.26
N LYS A 213 18.12 2.43 -20.01
CA LYS A 213 18.56 1.26 -19.26
C LYS A 213 17.65 0.07 -19.55
N THR A 214 18.15 -1.13 -19.27
CA THR A 214 17.36 -2.36 -19.41
C THR A 214 16.11 -2.33 -18.52
N LEU A 215 15.02 -2.88 -19.06
CA LEU A 215 13.74 -3.05 -18.40
C LEU A 215 13.61 -4.51 -17.94
N PRO A 216 13.92 -4.84 -16.67
CA PRO A 216 13.96 -6.21 -16.21
C PRO A 216 12.54 -6.78 -16.11
N VAL A 217 12.33 -7.95 -16.73
CA VAL A 217 11.09 -8.72 -16.67
C VAL A 217 11.38 -10.07 -16.05
N TYR A 218 10.75 -10.38 -14.92
CA TYR A 218 10.90 -11.68 -14.26
C TYR A 218 10.28 -12.81 -15.09
N GLY A 219 11.06 -13.89 -15.31
CA GLY A 219 10.63 -15.06 -16.05
C GLY A 219 10.12 -14.71 -17.46
N ASP A 220 8.93 -15.19 -17.80
CA ASP A 220 8.28 -14.92 -19.09
C ASP A 220 7.41 -13.64 -19.11
N GLY A 221 7.29 -12.96 -17.98
CA GLY A 221 6.47 -11.75 -17.82
C GLY A 221 4.97 -12.00 -17.83
N MET A 222 4.53 -13.27 -17.82
CA MET A 222 3.11 -13.64 -17.92
C MET A 222 2.40 -13.77 -16.57
N GLN A 223 3.05 -13.35 -15.48
CA GLN A 223 2.38 -13.23 -14.19
C GLN A 223 1.29 -12.17 -14.28
N ILE A 224 0.06 -12.55 -13.88
CA ILE A 224 -1.12 -11.70 -13.95
C ILE A 224 -1.33 -11.00 -12.61
N ARG A 225 -1.56 -9.69 -12.68
CA ARG A 225 -1.91 -8.86 -11.53
C ARG A 225 -3.15 -8.03 -11.84
N ASP A 226 -3.97 -7.82 -10.85
CA ASP A 226 -5.05 -6.85 -10.90
C ASP A 226 -4.51 -5.47 -10.49
N TRP A 227 -4.70 -4.45 -11.32
CA TRP A 227 -4.10 -3.13 -11.15
C TRP A 227 -5.12 -2.11 -10.67
N LEU A 228 -4.90 -1.58 -9.47
CA LEU A 228 -5.77 -0.62 -8.80
C LEU A 228 -5.11 0.76 -8.75
N TYR A 229 -5.75 1.76 -9.33
CA TYR A 229 -5.27 3.14 -9.23
C TYR A 229 -5.36 3.63 -7.79
N VAL A 230 -4.28 4.24 -7.29
CA VAL A 230 -4.12 4.56 -5.86
C VAL A 230 -5.23 5.45 -5.30
N MET A 231 -5.78 6.38 -6.09
CA MET A 231 -6.87 7.26 -5.62
C MET A 231 -8.18 6.50 -5.43
N ASP A 232 -8.47 5.49 -6.26
CA ASP A 232 -9.63 4.60 -6.06
C ASP A 232 -9.46 3.78 -4.76
N HIS A 233 -8.22 3.35 -4.45
CA HIS A 233 -7.92 2.69 -3.17
C HIS A 233 -8.11 3.63 -1.98
N CYS A 234 -7.60 4.87 -2.04
CA CYS A 234 -7.80 5.87 -0.98
C CYS A 234 -9.29 6.11 -0.69
N LYS A 235 -10.10 6.19 -1.76
CA LYS A 235 -11.57 6.30 -1.65
C LYS A 235 -12.19 5.09 -0.97
N ALA A 236 -11.73 3.86 -1.31
CA ALA A 236 -12.20 2.64 -0.65
C ALA A 236 -11.89 2.64 0.85
N ILE A 237 -10.65 2.98 1.23
CA ILE A 237 -10.21 3.03 2.63
C ILE A 237 -11.07 4.02 3.43
N ASP A 238 -11.30 5.22 2.90
CA ASP A 238 -12.15 6.22 3.52
C ASP A 238 -13.59 5.72 3.70
N MET A 239 -14.17 5.09 2.67
CA MET A 239 -15.52 4.53 2.73
C MET A 239 -15.62 3.39 3.76
N VAL A 240 -14.61 2.51 3.83
CA VAL A 240 -14.57 1.44 4.83
C VAL A 240 -14.38 1.99 6.23
N ALA A 241 -13.51 2.98 6.44
CA ALA A 241 -13.31 3.61 7.74
C ALA A 241 -14.61 4.20 8.28
N ASN A 242 -15.37 4.91 7.43
CA ASN A 242 -16.58 5.63 7.85
C ASN A 242 -17.86 4.79 7.82
N GLY A 243 -17.95 3.75 7.00
CA GLY A 243 -19.19 2.97 6.77
C GLY A 243 -19.05 1.46 6.85
N GLY A 244 -17.82 0.92 6.94
CA GLY A 244 -17.59 -0.52 7.02
C GLY A 244 -18.20 -1.13 8.29
N LYS A 245 -18.81 -2.30 8.14
CA LYS A 245 -19.33 -3.08 9.29
C LYS A 245 -18.18 -3.57 10.15
N ASP A 246 -18.28 -3.40 11.47
CA ASP A 246 -17.24 -3.82 12.39
C ASP A 246 -16.97 -5.32 12.32
N GLY A 247 -15.70 -5.68 12.36
CA GLY A 247 -15.25 -7.08 12.26
C GLY A 247 -15.11 -7.59 10.82
N GLU A 248 -15.51 -6.82 9.81
CA GLU A 248 -15.52 -7.25 8.43
C GLU A 248 -14.21 -6.96 7.68
N VAL A 249 -13.93 -7.84 6.73
CA VAL A 249 -12.87 -7.70 5.73
C VAL A 249 -13.50 -7.25 4.42
N TYR A 250 -12.81 -6.39 3.69
CA TYR A 250 -13.23 -5.91 2.37
C TYR A 250 -12.10 -6.06 1.34
N ASN A 251 -12.37 -6.78 0.27
CA ASN A 251 -11.51 -6.83 -0.90
C ASN A 251 -11.65 -5.56 -1.73
N VAL A 252 -10.51 -4.99 -2.16
CA VAL A 252 -10.46 -3.75 -2.94
C VAL A 252 -9.68 -4.01 -4.22
N GLY A 253 -10.38 -4.42 -5.27
CA GLY A 253 -9.80 -4.80 -6.56
C GLY A 253 -10.02 -3.76 -7.65
N GLY A 254 -9.10 -3.73 -8.62
CA GLY A 254 -9.14 -2.79 -9.73
C GLY A 254 -9.98 -3.25 -10.92
N HIS A 255 -10.33 -4.54 -11.00
CA HIS A 255 -10.89 -5.18 -12.20
C HIS A 255 -10.07 -4.97 -13.49
N ASN A 256 -8.76 -4.85 -13.32
CA ASN A 256 -7.80 -4.58 -14.39
C ASN A 256 -6.71 -5.66 -14.42
N GLU A 257 -7.09 -6.94 -14.52
CA GLU A 257 -6.13 -8.03 -14.63
C GLU A 257 -5.34 -7.94 -15.93
N ARG A 258 -4.00 -7.83 -15.81
CA ARG A 258 -3.09 -7.75 -16.95
C ARG A 258 -1.80 -8.52 -16.65
N PRO A 259 -1.21 -9.20 -17.66
CA PRO A 259 0.14 -9.75 -17.54
C PRO A 259 1.18 -8.63 -17.36
N ASN A 260 2.23 -8.89 -16.60
CA ASN A 260 3.30 -7.92 -16.38
C ASN A 260 3.93 -7.43 -17.69
N ILE A 261 4.12 -8.31 -18.69
CA ILE A 261 4.67 -7.93 -19.99
C ILE A 261 3.77 -6.92 -20.74
N PHE A 262 2.44 -6.98 -20.55
CA PHE A 262 1.52 -5.98 -21.09
C PHE A 262 1.77 -4.61 -20.48
N ILE A 263 2.01 -4.56 -19.16
CA ILE A 263 2.33 -3.30 -18.44
C ILE A 263 3.63 -2.71 -18.99
N VAL A 264 4.67 -3.55 -19.15
CA VAL A 264 5.98 -3.12 -19.69
C VAL A 264 5.83 -2.48 -21.06
N LYS A 265 5.15 -3.17 -21.98
CA LYS A 265 4.93 -2.66 -23.34
C LYS A 265 4.07 -1.40 -23.36
N THR A 266 3.06 -1.30 -22.49
CA THR A 266 2.23 -0.10 -22.36
C THR A 266 3.05 1.10 -21.88
N VAL A 267 3.91 0.93 -20.89
CA VAL A 267 4.78 2.01 -20.37
C VAL A 267 5.76 2.46 -21.47
N ILE A 268 6.38 1.52 -22.19
CA ILE A 268 7.28 1.84 -23.32
C ILE A 268 6.54 2.68 -24.37
N ALA A 269 5.40 2.22 -24.86
CA ALA A 269 4.62 2.93 -25.89
C ALA A 269 4.22 4.34 -25.43
N GLN A 270 3.74 4.47 -24.20
CA GLN A 270 3.33 5.75 -23.63
C GLN A 270 4.50 6.74 -23.47
N LEU A 271 5.68 6.27 -23.06
CA LEU A 271 6.87 7.11 -22.93
C LEU A 271 7.45 7.50 -24.29
N HIS A 272 7.56 6.54 -25.22
CA HIS A 272 7.98 6.80 -26.60
C HIS A 272 7.15 7.92 -27.23
N ASP A 273 5.81 7.80 -27.15
CA ASP A 273 4.89 8.78 -27.73
C ASP A 273 4.99 10.17 -27.10
N ARG A 274 5.20 10.25 -25.79
CA ARG A 274 5.29 11.54 -25.08
C ARG A 274 6.62 12.24 -25.25
N LEU A 275 7.70 11.47 -25.21
CA LEU A 275 9.06 12.01 -25.25
C LEU A 275 9.61 12.12 -26.68
N LYS A 276 8.95 11.46 -27.67
CA LYS A 276 9.42 11.34 -29.06
C LYS A 276 10.86 10.80 -29.13
N ASP A 277 11.15 9.82 -28.26
CA ASP A 277 12.48 9.24 -28.08
C ASP A 277 12.52 7.82 -28.66
N GLU A 278 13.15 7.66 -29.81
CA GLU A 278 13.30 6.39 -30.53
C GLU A 278 14.14 5.35 -29.75
N GLY A 279 14.95 5.79 -28.78
CA GLY A 279 15.70 4.90 -27.89
C GLY A 279 14.82 4.19 -26.86
N ILE A 280 13.57 4.65 -26.65
CA ILE A 280 12.60 4.01 -25.78
C ILE A 280 11.78 3.01 -26.61
N SER A 281 12.23 1.75 -26.63
CA SER A 281 11.62 0.69 -27.43
C SER A 281 11.59 -0.65 -26.68
N GLU A 282 10.92 -1.65 -27.25
CA GLU A 282 10.88 -3.01 -26.71
C GLU A 282 12.27 -3.69 -26.64
N GLU A 283 13.28 -3.16 -27.35
CA GLU A 283 14.66 -3.64 -27.28
C GLU A 283 15.30 -3.45 -25.90
N LEU A 284 14.77 -2.56 -25.08
CA LEU A 284 15.19 -2.38 -23.69
C LEU A 284 14.75 -3.53 -22.77
N ILE A 285 13.78 -4.36 -23.20
CA ILE A 285 13.26 -5.47 -22.38
C ILE A 285 14.36 -6.53 -22.22
N THR A 286 14.60 -6.91 -20.95
CA THR A 286 15.53 -7.98 -20.60
C THR A 286 14.85 -8.95 -19.66
N HIS A 287 14.71 -10.22 -20.07
CA HIS A 287 14.18 -11.26 -19.20
C HIS A 287 15.25 -11.69 -18.21
N VAL A 288 14.89 -11.68 -16.93
CA VAL A 288 15.75 -12.09 -15.81
C VAL A 288 15.20 -13.35 -15.14
N ALA A 289 16.03 -14.03 -14.32
CA ALA A 289 15.58 -15.20 -13.56
C ALA A 289 14.32 -14.86 -12.73
N ASP A 290 13.37 -15.80 -12.72
CA ASP A 290 12.11 -15.56 -11.99
C ASP A 290 12.36 -15.52 -10.47
N ARG A 291 11.46 -14.84 -9.77
CA ARG A 291 11.47 -14.69 -8.32
C ARG A 291 11.09 -16.01 -7.65
N LEU A 292 11.74 -16.33 -6.53
CA LEU A 292 11.34 -17.47 -5.70
C LEU A 292 9.94 -17.23 -5.12
N GLY A 293 9.07 -18.24 -5.20
CA GLY A 293 7.70 -18.12 -4.71
C GLY A 293 6.84 -17.10 -5.48
N HIS A 294 7.12 -16.89 -6.77
CA HIS A 294 6.41 -15.93 -7.60
C HIS A 294 5.06 -16.47 -8.05
N ASP A 295 4.01 -16.08 -7.37
CA ASP A 295 2.65 -16.48 -7.69
C ASP A 295 2.24 -16.07 -9.11
N ARG A 296 1.59 -16.99 -9.83
CA ARG A 296 1.27 -16.79 -11.25
C ARG A 296 0.14 -15.79 -11.48
N ARG A 297 -0.89 -15.79 -10.61
CA ARG A 297 -2.06 -14.91 -10.78
C ARG A 297 -2.63 -14.49 -9.43
N TYR A 298 -2.94 -13.21 -9.33
CA TYR A 298 -3.81 -12.64 -8.32
C TYR A 298 -5.04 -12.04 -8.98
N GLY A 299 -6.18 -12.20 -8.33
CA GLY A 299 -7.44 -11.59 -8.70
C GLY A 299 -8.39 -11.67 -7.52
N ILE A 300 -8.99 -10.55 -7.15
CA ILE A 300 -9.90 -10.47 -6.01
C ILE A 300 -11.28 -10.01 -6.44
N ASP A 301 -12.30 -10.48 -5.74
CA ASP A 301 -13.68 -10.07 -5.96
C ASP A 301 -14.04 -8.93 -5.00
N PRO A 302 -14.31 -7.70 -5.49
CA PRO A 302 -14.73 -6.57 -4.69
C PRO A 302 -16.27 -6.44 -4.58
N THR A 303 -17.03 -7.50 -4.85
CA THR A 303 -18.50 -7.44 -4.83
C THR A 303 -19.03 -6.99 -3.47
N LYS A 304 -18.45 -7.49 -2.37
CA LYS A 304 -18.88 -7.15 -1.02
C LYS A 304 -18.75 -5.64 -0.70
N ILE A 305 -17.63 -5.01 -1.00
CA ILE A 305 -17.47 -3.57 -0.76
C ILE A 305 -18.43 -2.75 -1.63
N LYS A 306 -18.72 -3.22 -2.84
CA LYS A 306 -19.73 -2.60 -3.71
C LYS A 306 -21.14 -2.71 -3.13
N GLU A 307 -21.54 -3.89 -2.65
CA GLU A 307 -22.86 -4.11 -2.09
C GLU A 307 -23.06 -3.39 -0.75
N ASP A 308 -22.06 -3.47 0.15
CA ASP A 308 -22.16 -2.87 1.48
C ASP A 308 -21.99 -1.35 1.48
N LEU A 309 -21.12 -0.80 0.63
CA LEU A 309 -20.69 0.60 0.69
C LEU A 309 -20.88 1.37 -0.62
N GLY A 310 -21.25 0.71 -1.72
CA GLY A 310 -21.39 1.35 -3.04
C GLY A 310 -20.07 1.70 -3.72
N TRP A 311 -18.93 1.22 -3.18
CA TRP A 311 -17.63 1.48 -3.79
C TRP A 311 -17.40 0.59 -5.02
N TYR A 312 -16.81 1.19 -6.05
CA TYR A 312 -16.32 0.50 -7.24
C TYR A 312 -15.14 1.29 -7.82
N PRO A 313 -14.10 0.64 -8.42
CA PRO A 313 -12.99 1.37 -9.03
C PRO A 313 -13.49 2.19 -10.22
N GLU A 314 -13.20 3.49 -10.22
CA GLU A 314 -13.69 4.44 -11.23
C GLU A 314 -12.64 4.73 -12.32
N THR A 315 -11.37 4.31 -12.10
CA THR A 315 -10.26 4.60 -12.99
C THR A 315 -9.84 3.35 -13.77
N PRO A 316 -10.26 3.21 -15.05
CA PRO A 316 -9.74 2.16 -15.92
C PRO A 316 -8.23 2.25 -16.05
N PHE A 317 -7.56 1.10 -16.25
CA PHE A 317 -6.10 1.04 -16.33
C PHE A 317 -5.54 2.00 -17.39
N GLU A 318 -6.16 2.08 -18.55
CA GLU A 318 -5.75 2.94 -19.66
C GLU A 318 -5.72 4.44 -19.30
N LYS A 319 -6.62 4.87 -18.42
CA LYS A 319 -6.62 6.23 -17.88
C LYS A 319 -5.61 6.40 -16.74
N GLY A 320 -5.59 5.47 -15.81
CA GLY A 320 -4.73 5.55 -14.62
C GLY A 320 -3.23 5.49 -14.97
N ILE A 321 -2.84 4.68 -15.97
CA ILE A 321 -1.44 4.60 -16.40
C ILE A 321 -0.97 5.91 -17.05
N VAL A 322 -1.83 6.58 -17.80
CA VAL A 322 -1.57 7.91 -18.35
C VAL A 322 -1.31 8.92 -17.23
N LEU A 323 -2.22 9.02 -16.27
CA LEU A 323 -2.10 9.92 -15.12
C LEU A 323 -0.81 9.64 -14.33
N THR A 324 -0.46 8.36 -14.17
CA THR A 324 0.75 7.94 -13.46
C THR A 324 2.01 8.38 -14.20
N ILE A 325 2.11 8.10 -15.51
CA ILE A 325 3.27 8.48 -16.31
C ILE A 325 3.42 10.00 -16.37
N ASP A 326 2.32 10.72 -16.59
CA ASP A 326 2.33 12.19 -16.64
C ASP A 326 2.83 12.78 -15.32
N TRP A 327 2.44 12.20 -14.18
CA TRP A 327 2.95 12.63 -12.88
C TRP A 327 4.46 12.45 -12.76
N TYR A 328 5.01 11.26 -13.11
CA TYR A 328 6.47 11.03 -13.04
C TYR A 328 7.26 11.91 -14.02
N LEU A 329 6.69 12.23 -15.17
CA LEU A 329 7.34 13.14 -16.14
C LEU A 329 7.35 14.59 -15.62
N ALA A 330 6.33 14.99 -14.86
CA ALA A 330 6.24 16.32 -14.24
C ALA A 330 7.08 16.47 -12.97
N HIS A 331 7.54 15.35 -12.33
CA HIS A 331 8.28 15.36 -11.08
C HIS A 331 9.67 14.70 -11.20
N PRO A 332 10.55 15.20 -12.12
CA PRO A 332 11.87 14.61 -12.34
C PRO A 332 12.78 14.72 -11.11
N ASP A 333 12.67 15.83 -10.35
CA ASP A 333 13.49 16.07 -9.17
C ASP A 333 13.13 15.08 -8.04
N TRP A 334 11.85 14.83 -7.81
CA TRP A 334 11.40 13.80 -6.88
C TRP A 334 12.00 12.42 -7.25
N MET A 335 11.92 12.04 -8.53
CA MET A 335 12.49 10.78 -9.01
C MET A 335 14.01 10.73 -8.81
N ALA A 336 14.71 11.83 -9.08
CA ALA A 336 16.16 11.91 -8.89
C ALA A 336 16.54 11.74 -7.41
N HIS A 337 15.80 12.37 -6.48
CA HIS A 337 16.05 12.27 -5.06
C HIS A 337 15.84 10.85 -4.53
N VAL A 338 14.68 10.23 -4.83
CA VAL A 338 14.37 8.86 -4.35
C VAL A 338 15.23 7.77 -5.00
N THR A 339 15.83 8.04 -6.16
CA THR A 339 16.75 7.09 -6.83
C THR A 339 18.22 7.35 -6.52
N SER A 340 18.54 8.27 -5.61
CA SER A 340 19.90 8.56 -5.16
C SER A 340 20.37 7.61 -4.05
N GLY A 341 21.66 7.62 -3.77
CA GLY A 341 22.24 7.01 -2.56
C GLY A 341 21.98 5.50 -2.43
N ASP A 342 21.26 5.09 -1.38
CA ASP A 342 21.05 3.68 -1.04
C ASP A 342 20.16 2.93 -2.05
N TYR A 343 19.29 3.62 -2.78
CA TYR A 343 18.54 3.03 -3.88
C TYR A 343 19.47 2.48 -4.98
N GLN A 344 20.51 3.24 -5.35
CA GLN A 344 21.46 2.79 -6.39
C GLN A 344 22.18 1.51 -5.96
N LYS A 345 22.61 1.42 -4.70
CA LYS A 345 23.22 0.20 -4.13
C LYS A 345 22.26 -0.98 -4.19
N TYR A 346 21.00 -0.76 -3.79
CA TYR A 346 19.96 -1.78 -3.86
C TYR A 346 19.72 -2.25 -5.31
N TYR A 347 19.57 -1.31 -6.25
CA TYR A 347 19.36 -1.59 -7.67
C TYR A 347 20.50 -2.45 -8.25
N GLU A 348 21.74 -2.11 -7.96
CA GLU A 348 22.91 -2.86 -8.40
C GLU A 348 22.91 -4.30 -7.87
N GLN A 349 22.56 -4.50 -6.60
CA GLN A 349 22.48 -5.83 -5.99
C GLN A 349 21.36 -6.69 -6.60
N MET A 350 20.29 -6.08 -7.07
CA MET A 350 19.12 -6.79 -7.61
C MET A 350 19.27 -7.15 -9.09
N TYR A 351 19.90 -6.28 -9.89
CA TYR A 351 19.81 -6.37 -11.34
C TYR A 351 21.15 -6.45 -12.10
N LYS A 352 22.26 -5.99 -11.53
CA LYS A 352 23.57 -6.03 -12.24
C LYS A 352 24.25 -7.42 -12.23
N ASN A 353 23.84 -8.32 -11.34
CA ASN A 353 24.45 -9.64 -11.15
C ASN A 353 23.48 -10.80 -11.50
N LYS A 354 22.45 -10.52 -12.27
CA LYS A 354 21.48 -11.50 -12.76
C LYS A 354 21.54 -11.55 -14.34
#